data_0c5d171bb1fd558bc4e5829f1e8ba4e5
#
_entry.id   0c5d171bb1fd558bc4e5829f1e8ba4e5
#
_cell.length_a   1.000
_cell.length_b   1.000
_cell.length_c   1.000
_cell.angle_alpha   90.00
_cell.angle_beta   90.00
_cell.angle_gamma   90.00
#
_symmetry.space_group_name_H-M   'P 1'
#
loop_
_entity.id
_entity.type
_entity.pdbx_description
1 polymer ?
#
loop_
_entity_poly.entity_id
_entity_poly.type
_entity_poly.pdbx_seq_one_letter_code
_entity_poly.pdbx_strand_id
1 'polypeptide(L)'
;MRTNQLLSESVEKLLAWYPAHARDLPWRQDQEPYHVWLSEIMLQQTRVEAVKGYYRRFLQALPDIAALAEAPEEQLLKLWEGLGYYNRVRNLQKAARQIMTEHSGVFPGEYAKIRKLSGIGPYTAGAIASICFEQPTPAVDGNVLRVMSRILNDHSCVDLPKVKQRFTEQLTTVYPAGRYGMLTQALMELGATVCVPNGAPRCDACPVRELCIAHEQQTVEQLPVRAKKKKRRIEHRTVFVFLCGDAAAVRKREDKGLLAGLWEFPNLPHTCTPEEAIAWGEEMGVHPTALLQSQERVHIFTHIEWHMTCYFFRCLHQSDGFVWADADALQGQYSLPTAFRLFLPDVLELLNQAP
;
A
#
# COMPACT_ATOMS: atom_id res chain seq x y z
N MET A 1 22.79 -29.59 -9.29
CA MET A 1 23.50 -29.10 -10.50
C MET A 1 22.56 -28.55 -11.56
N ARG A 2 21.53 -29.28 -12.03
CA ARG A 2 20.60 -28.80 -13.08
C ARG A 2 19.86 -27.50 -12.75
N THR A 3 19.36 -27.32 -11.51
CA THR A 3 18.60 -26.12 -11.12
C THR A 3 19.45 -24.83 -11.16
N ASN A 4 20.69 -24.89 -10.65
CA ASN A 4 21.56 -23.71 -10.69
C ASN A 4 21.97 -23.32 -12.10
N GLN A 5 22.22 -24.30 -12.97
CA GLN A 5 22.53 -24.03 -14.38
C GLN A 5 21.32 -23.37 -15.09
N LEU A 6 20.11 -23.92 -14.91
CA LEU A 6 18.88 -23.35 -15.47
C LEU A 6 18.66 -21.91 -14.98
N LEU A 7 18.86 -21.64 -13.69
CA LEU A 7 18.72 -20.29 -13.14
C LEU A 7 19.79 -19.35 -13.67
N SER A 8 21.06 -19.78 -13.79
CA SER A 8 22.13 -18.95 -14.37
C SER A 8 21.84 -18.56 -15.80
N GLU A 9 21.41 -19.50 -16.64
CA GLU A 9 21.01 -19.23 -18.03
C GLU A 9 19.79 -18.29 -18.09
N SER A 10 18.82 -18.46 -17.17
CA SER A 10 17.67 -17.56 -17.06
C SER A 10 18.09 -16.15 -16.66
N VAL A 11 19.04 -15.99 -15.75
CA VAL A 11 19.58 -14.70 -15.34
C VAL A 11 20.22 -13.94 -16.49
N GLU A 12 21.06 -14.58 -17.31
CA GLU A 12 21.67 -13.92 -18.46
C GLU A 12 20.64 -13.46 -19.51
N LYS A 13 19.61 -14.28 -19.79
CA LYS A 13 18.52 -13.87 -20.67
C LYS A 13 17.70 -12.71 -20.11
N LEU A 14 17.44 -12.67 -18.79
CA LEU A 14 16.74 -11.57 -18.12
C LEU A 14 17.53 -10.27 -18.16
N LEU A 15 18.83 -10.34 -17.91
CA LEU A 15 19.72 -9.16 -17.94
C LEU A 15 19.85 -8.58 -19.37
N ALA A 16 19.87 -9.43 -20.39
CA ALA A 16 19.86 -8.99 -21.79
C ALA A 16 18.51 -8.36 -22.19
N TRP A 17 17.39 -8.87 -21.66
CA TRP A 17 16.03 -8.42 -21.98
C TRP A 17 15.67 -7.08 -21.30
N TYR A 18 16.06 -6.92 -20.03
CA TYR A 18 15.58 -5.84 -19.15
C TYR A 18 15.80 -4.43 -19.68
N PRO A 19 16.99 -4.04 -20.19
CA PRO A 19 17.25 -2.65 -20.63
C PRO A 19 16.28 -2.16 -21.72
N ALA A 20 15.85 -3.06 -22.62
CA ALA A 20 14.95 -2.71 -23.72
C ALA A 20 13.46 -2.75 -23.32
N HIS A 21 13.12 -3.33 -22.16
CA HIS A 21 11.74 -3.59 -21.77
C HIS A 21 11.36 -2.98 -20.42
N ALA A 22 12.30 -2.34 -19.74
CA ALA A 22 12.05 -1.65 -18.48
C ALA A 22 11.06 -0.50 -18.69
N ARG A 23 9.98 -0.47 -17.89
CA ARG A 23 9.08 0.68 -17.88
C ARG A 23 9.79 1.91 -17.34
N ASP A 24 9.53 3.07 -17.94
CA ASP A 24 9.94 4.35 -17.40
C ASP A 24 9.09 4.68 -16.16
N LEU A 25 9.71 4.59 -14.99
CA LEU A 25 9.07 4.82 -13.70
C LEU A 25 9.86 5.89 -12.94
N PRO A 26 9.18 6.86 -12.27
CA PRO A 26 9.85 7.96 -11.59
C PRO A 26 10.95 7.53 -10.61
N TRP A 27 10.75 6.42 -9.93
CA TRP A 27 11.70 5.85 -8.95
C TRP A 27 12.79 4.96 -9.54
N ARG A 28 12.96 4.97 -10.87
CA ARG A 28 14.03 4.27 -11.60
C ARG A 28 14.99 5.23 -12.31
N GLN A 29 14.74 6.54 -12.18
CA GLN A 29 15.56 7.56 -12.83
C GLN A 29 16.92 7.73 -12.16
N ASP A 30 17.02 7.34 -10.90
CA ASP A 30 18.24 7.31 -10.11
C ASP A 30 18.31 6.07 -9.21
N GLN A 31 19.36 5.95 -8.42
CA GLN A 31 19.54 4.91 -7.42
C GLN A 31 19.63 5.49 -6.01
N GLU A 32 19.03 6.68 -5.79
CA GLU A 32 19.00 7.32 -4.48
C GLU A 32 18.21 6.46 -3.48
N PRO A 33 18.82 6.05 -2.36
CA PRO A 33 18.18 5.13 -1.42
C PRO A 33 16.85 5.61 -0.87
N TYR A 34 16.70 6.92 -0.65
CA TYR A 34 15.42 7.50 -0.19
C TYR A 34 14.32 7.32 -1.24
N HIS A 35 14.62 7.54 -2.51
CA HIS A 35 13.69 7.40 -3.62
C HIS A 35 13.25 5.95 -3.82
N VAL A 36 14.19 5.03 -3.85
CA VAL A 36 13.92 3.60 -3.98
C VAL A 36 13.13 3.10 -2.78
N TRP A 37 13.54 3.44 -1.55
CA TRP A 37 12.84 3.06 -0.33
C TRP A 37 11.39 3.55 -0.31
N LEU A 38 11.16 4.84 -0.59
CA LEU A 38 9.82 5.42 -0.65
C LEU A 38 8.93 4.66 -1.64
N SER A 39 9.43 4.41 -2.85
CA SER A 39 8.67 3.69 -3.87
C SER A 39 8.34 2.26 -3.46
N GLU A 40 9.31 1.54 -2.87
CA GLU A 40 9.11 0.16 -2.40
C GLU A 40 8.03 0.07 -1.31
N ILE A 41 7.96 1.06 -0.41
CA ILE A 41 6.92 1.12 0.61
C ILE A 41 5.56 1.50 -0.02
N MET A 42 5.52 2.46 -0.95
CA MET A 42 4.27 2.85 -1.62
C MET A 42 3.68 1.73 -2.48
N LEU A 43 4.53 0.95 -3.16
CA LEU A 43 4.12 -0.16 -4.03
C LEU A 43 3.60 -1.39 -3.28
N GLN A 44 3.79 -1.47 -1.96
CA GLN A 44 3.21 -2.56 -1.18
C GLN A 44 1.68 -2.55 -1.30
N GLN A 45 1.12 -3.54 -1.98
CA GLN A 45 -0.33 -3.72 -2.21
C GLN A 45 -1.02 -2.55 -2.95
N THR A 46 -0.24 -1.70 -3.62
CA THR A 46 -0.76 -0.57 -4.41
C THR A 46 -0.30 -0.70 -5.87
N ARG A 47 -1.18 -0.39 -6.81
CA ARG A 47 -0.86 -0.46 -8.25
C ARG A 47 0.10 0.65 -8.64
N VAL A 48 1.03 0.33 -9.55
CA VAL A 48 2.06 1.25 -10.07
C VAL A 48 1.47 2.59 -10.52
N GLU A 49 0.41 2.57 -11.32
CA GLU A 49 -0.19 3.80 -11.87
C GLU A 49 -0.72 4.73 -10.77
N ALA A 50 -1.32 4.18 -9.72
CA ALA A 50 -1.76 4.97 -8.58
C ALA A 50 -0.56 5.59 -7.83
N VAL A 51 0.52 4.83 -7.65
CA VAL A 51 1.70 5.28 -6.89
C VAL A 51 2.41 6.46 -7.56
N LYS A 52 2.46 6.56 -8.90
CA LYS A 52 3.17 7.64 -9.61
C LYS A 52 2.81 9.04 -9.12
N GLY A 53 1.51 9.33 -8.95
CA GLY A 53 1.04 10.63 -8.47
C GLY A 53 1.40 10.89 -7.00
N TYR A 54 1.25 9.87 -6.14
CA TYR A 54 1.60 9.96 -4.73
C TYR A 54 3.10 10.17 -4.52
N TYR A 55 3.92 9.43 -5.23
CA TYR A 55 5.37 9.52 -5.15
C TYR A 55 5.87 10.94 -5.47
N ARG A 56 5.40 11.53 -6.57
CA ARG A 56 5.80 12.90 -6.95
C ARG A 56 5.38 13.93 -5.90
N ARG A 57 4.12 13.89 -5.44
CA ARG A 57 3.63 14.82 -4.41
C ARG A 57 4.37 14.66 -3.09
N PHE A 58 4.67 13.42 -2.71
CA PHE A 58 5.38 13.13 -1.47
C PHE A 58 6.81 13.68 -1.50
N LEU A 59 7.56 13.45 -2.58
CA LEU A 59 8.91 13.99 -2.75
C LEU A 59 8.93 15.51 -2.88
N GLN A 60 7.91 16.11 -3.49
CA GLN A 60 7.80 17.57 -3.54
C GLN A 60 7.63 18.18 -2.15
N ALA A 61 6.86 17.55 -1.28
CA ALA A 61 6.61 18.02 0.08
C ALA A 61 7.73 17.64 1.06
N LEU A 62 8.32 16.48 0.89
CA LEU A 62 9.33 15.87 1.77
C LEU A 62 10.46 15.31 0.91
N PRO A 63 11.40 16.19 0.45
CA PRO A 63 12.39 15.84 -0.57
C PRO A 63 13.49 14.90 -0.07
N ASP A 64 13.67 14.79 1.23
CA ASP A 64 14.77 14.02 1.84
C ASP A 64 14.36 13.35 3.16
N ILE A 65 15.29 12.59 3.74
CA ILE A 65 15.10 11.84 4.99
C ILE A 65 14.88 12.79 6.17
N ALA A 66 15.53 13.96 6.19
CA ALA A 66 15.41 14.93 7.27
C ALA A 66 14.02 15.56 7.27
N ALA A 67 13.53 16.01 6.13
CA ALA A 67 12.18 16.53 5.97
C ALA A 67 11.12 15.49 6.38
N LEU A 68 11.29 14.21 5.99
CA LEU A 68 10.42 13.12 6.39
C LEU A 68 10.45 12.87 7.91
N ALA A 69 11.63 12.91 8.54
CA ALA A 69 11.79 12.69 9.97
C ALA A 69 11.08 13.76 10.82
N GLU A 70 11.14 15.02 10.37
CA GLU A 70 10.61 16.19 11.08
C GLU A 70 9.15 16.49 10.78
N ALA A 71 8.59 15.94 9.71
CA ALA A 71 7.23 16.22 9.27
C ALA A 71 6.19 15.97 10.37
N PRO A 72 5.18 16.84 10.55
CA PRO A 72 4.04 16.57 11.42
C PRO A 72 3.28 15.32 10.93
N GLU A 73 2.80 14.50 11.87
CA GLU A 73 2.07 13.27 11.52
C GLU A 73 0.84 13.55 10.64
N GLU A 74 0.13 14.64 10.89
CA GLU A 74 -1.05 15.03 10.10
C GLU A 74 -0.72 15.29 8.64
N GLN A 75 0.41 15.96 8.37
CA GLN A 75 0.91 16.17 7.00
C GLN A 75 1.23 14.83 6.32
N LEU A 76 1.89 13.91 7.04
CA LEU A 76 2.23 12.58 6.50
C LEU A 76 0.98 11.77 6.17
N LEU A 77 0.00 11.76 7.07
CA LEU A 77 -1.26 11.05 6.87
C LEU A 77 -2.04 11.65 5.70
N LYS A 78 -2.00 12.98 5.53
CA LYS A 78 -2.65 13.65 4.40
C LYS A 78 -1.97 13.35 3.07
N LEU A 79 -0.64 13.38 2.99
CA LEU A 79 0.13 12.98 1.81
C LEU A 79 -0.10 11.51 1.42
N TRP A 80 -0.43 10.66 2.41
CA TRP A 80 -0.66 9.22 2.22
C TRP A 80 -2.14 8.87 2.00
N GLU A 81 -3.04 9.84 2.11
CA GLU A 81 -4.48 9.64 2.04
C GLU A 81 -4.90 8.95 0.72
N GLY A 82 -5.59 7.82 0.83
CA GLY A 82 -6.02 6.99 -0.30
C GLY A 82 -5.10 5.82 -0.65
N LEU A 83 -3.83 5.81 -0.22
CA LEU A 83 -2.93 4.65 -0.40
C LEU A 83 -3.27 3.47 0.53
N GLY A 84 -3.93 3.75 1.67
CA GLY A 84 -4.25 2.75 2.69
C GLY A 84 -3.03 2.24 3.46
N TYR A 85 -3.27 1.32 4.42
CA TYR A 85 -2.20 0.76 5.26
C TYR A 85 -1.29 1.84 5.88
N TYR A 86 -1.87 2.79 6.57
CA TYR A 86 -1.20 3.99 7.09
C TYR A 86 -0.02 3.70 8.03
N ASN A 87 0.03 2.51 8.62
CA ASN A 87 1.22 2.08 9.36
C ASN A 87 2.49 2.07 8.50
N ARG A 88 2.36 2.02 7.17
CA ARG A 88 3.52 2.10 6.27
C ARG A 88 4.19 3.48 6.37
N VAL A 89 3.43 4.55 6.28
CA VAL A 89 4.01 5.92 6.37
C VAL A 89 4.48 6.25 7.77
N ARG A 90 3.81 5.77 8.82
CA ARG A 90 4.29 5.92 10.20
C ARG A 90 5.62 5.19 10.43
N ASN A 91 5.74 3.97 9.93
CA ASN A 91 7.01 3.23 9.97
C ASN A 91 8.08 3.88 9.11
N LEU A 92 7.72 4.47 7.96
CA LEU A 92 8.62 5.23 7.10
C LEU A 92 9.23 6.41 7.88
N GLN A 93 8.40 7.21 8.58
CA GLN A 93 8.88 8.30 9.42
C GLN A 93 9.74 7.81 10.60
N LYS A 94 9.29 6.74 11.27
CA LYS A 94 10.06 6.15 12.37
C LYS A 94 11.44 5.71 11.91
N ALA A 95 11.55 5.08 10.73
CA ALA A 95 12.82 4.69 10.15
C ALA A 95 13.66 5.91 9.71
N ALA A 96 13.03 6.98 9.19
CA ALA A 96 13.74 8.23 8.89
C ALA A 96 14.37 8.83 10.16
N ARG A 97 13.63 8.87 11.27
CA ARG A 97 14.19 9.31 12.58
C ARG A 97 15.34 8.41 13.06
N GLN A 98 15.22 7.09 12.86
CA GLN A 98 16.35 6.16 13.16
C GLN A 98 17.57 6.50 12.31
N ILE A 99 17.42 6.77 11.00
CA ILE A 99 18.52 7.14 10.12
C ILE A 99 19.17 8.45 10.59
N MET A 100 18.37 9.45 10.97
CA MET A 100 18.90 10.72 11.50
C MET A 100 19.70 10.52 12.79
N THR A 101 19.23 9.69 13.71
CA THR A 101 19.85 9.52 15.04
C THR A 101 20.97 8.48 15.07
N GLU A 102 20.81 7.35 14.37
CA GLU A 102 21.73 6.21 14.44
C GLU A 102 22.74 6.16 13.30
N HIS A 103 22.46 6.90 12.21
CA HIS A 103 23.27 6.88 10.97
C HIS A 103 23.63 8.29 10.47
N SER A 104 23.52 9.32 11.32
CA SER A 104 23.91 10.72 10.99
C SER A 104 23.23 11.26 9.73
N GLY A 105 21.98 10.86 9.47
CA GLY A 105 21.20 11.27 8.31
C GLY A 105 21.56 10.55 7.00
N VAL A 106 22.55 9.66 7.00
CA VAL A 106 22.97 8.89 5.81
C VAL A 106 22.29 7.53 5.80
N PHE A 107 21.60 7.19 4.71
CA PHE A 107 20.97 5.89 4.56
C PHE A 107 22.00 4.76 4.65
N PRO A 108 21.83 3.76 5.55
CA PRO A 108 22.82 2.69 5.73
C PRO A 108 22.90 1.81 4.49
N GLY A 109 24.13 1.51 4.02
CA GLY A 109 24.34 0.70 2.81
C GLY A 109 24.32 -0.81 3.04
N GLU A 110 24.51 -1.27 4.28
CA GLU A 110 24.59 -2.72 4.58
C GLU A 110 23.20 -3.33 4.78
N TYR A 111 22.91 -4.45 4.13
CA TYR A 111 21.64 -5.19 4.27
C TYR A 111 21.24 -5.40 5.74
N ALA A 112 22.19 -5.80 6.59
CA ALA A 112 21.91 -6.06 8.00
C ALA A 112 21.49 -4.81 8.78
N LYS A 113 22.00 -3.63 8.41
CA LYS A 113 21.63 -2.33 8.99
C LYS A 113 20.28 -1.87 8.44
N ILE A 114 20.07 -1.97 7.13
CA ILE A 114 18.78 -1.68 6.48
C ILE A 114 17.64 -2.49 7.11
N ARG A 115 17.88 -3.76 7.40
CA ARG A 115 16.90 -4.67 8.02
C ARG A 115 16.45 -4.26 9.44
N LYS A 116 17.23 -3.46 10.14
CA LYS A 116 16.90 -2.98 11.51
C LYS A 116 15.99 -1.75 11.49
N LEU A 117 15.86 -1.09 10.35
CA LEU A 117 15.00 0.08 10.21
C LEU A 117 13.52 -0.31 10.33
N SER A 118 12.73 0.56 10.96
CA SER A 118 11.32 0.33 11.22
C SER A 118 10.53 0.07 9.94
N GLY A 119 9.71 -0.98 9.93
CA GLY A 119 8.86 -1.34 8.78
C GLY A 119 9.60 -1.94 7.57
N ILE A 120 10.92 -2.14 7.64
CA ILE A 120 11.70 -2.75 6.55
C ILE A 120 11.82 -4.26 6.75
N GLY A 121 11.12 -4.99 5.87
CA GLY A 121 11.19 -6.46 5.79
C GLY A 121 12.37 -6.96 4.94
N PRO A 122 12.59 -8.31 4.88
CA PRO A 122 13.66 -8.91 4.06
C PRO A 122 13.60 -8.49 2.60
N TYR A 123 12.40 -8.41 2.03
CA TYR A 123 12.17 -7.98 0.66
C TYR A 123 12.64 -6.54 0.42
N THR A 124 12.10 -5.58 1.19
CA THR A 124 12.43 -4.16 1.02
C THR A 124 13.92 -3.91 1.25
N ALA A 125 14.52 -4.57 2.25
CA ALA A 125 15.96 -4.48 2.48
C ALA A 125 16.77 -5.06 1.31
N GLY A 126 16.36 -6.20 0.76
CA GLY A 126 16.99 -6.79 -0.43
C GLY A 126 16.91 -5.89 -1.66
N ALA A 127 15.74 -5.27 -1.89
CA ALA A 127 15.57 -4.33 -3.00
C ALA A 127 16.49 -3.12 -2.86
N ILE A 128 16.49 -2.45 -1.71
CA ILE A 128 17.36 -1.28 -1.47
C ILE A 128 18.83 -1.69 -1.55
N ALA A 129 19.24 -2.75 -0.87
CA ALA A 129 20.64 -3.18 -0.83
C ALA A 129 21.17 -3.59 -2.21
N SER A 130 20.37 -4.26 -3.03
CA SER A 130 20.78 -4.65 -4.37
C SER A 130 20.75 -3.48 -5.36
N ILE A 131 19.68 -2.66 -5.34
CA ILE A 131 19.48 -1.58 -6.33
C ILE A 131 20.41 -0.39 -6.06
N CYS A 132 20.51 0.04 -4.79
CA CYS A 132 21.22 1.26 -4.43
C CYS A 132 22.69 1.00 -4.04
N PHE A 133 23.02 -0.19 -3.53
CA PHE A 133 24.33 -0.48 -2.96
C PHE A 133 25.03 -1.69 -3.59
N GLU A 134 24.49 -2.20 -4.68
CA GLU A 134 25.06 -3.35 -5.41
C GLU A 134 25.48 -4.51 -4.47
N GLN A 135 24.57 -4.92 -3.58
CA GLN A 135 24.79 -6.09 -2.72
C GLN A 135 24.08 -7.33 -3.27
N PRO A 136 24.66 -8.53 -3.09
CA PRO A 136 24.08 -9.80 -3.59
C PRO A 136 22.89 -10.27 -2.73
N THR A 137 21.90 -9.41 -2.57
CA THR A 137 20.74 -9.63 -1.71
C THR A 137 19.45 -9.67 -2.53
N PRO A 138 18.92 -10.87 -2.85
CA PRO A 138 17.69 -11.00 -3.62
C PRO A 138 16.47 -10.35 -2.94
N ALA A 139 15.68 -9.63 -3.73
CA ALA A 139 14.38 -9.11 -3.31
C ALA A 139 13.25 -10.03 -3.80
N VAL A 140 12.78 -10.92 -2.93
CA VAL A 140 11.77 -11.94 -3.29
C VAL A 140 10.38 -11.48 -2.89
N ASP A 141 9.66 -10.85 -3.84
CA ASP A 141 8.26 -10.43 -3.72
C ASP A 141 7.29 -11.46 -4.34
N GLY A 142 6.02 -11.10 -4.41
CA GLY A 142 5.01 -11.93 -5.06
C GLY A 142 5.23 -12.16 -6.56
N ASN A 143 5.89 -11.22 -7.26
CA ASN A 143 6.26 -11.38 -8.67
C ASN A 143 7.38 -12.39 -8.83
N VAL A 144 8.44 -12.22 -8.05
CA VAL A 144 9.60 -13.11 -8.04
C VAL A 144 9.20 -14.52 -7.63
N LEU A 145 8.37 -14.68 -6.60
CA LEU A 145 7.83 -15.99 -6.18
C LEU A 145 7.09 -16.68 -7.32
N ARG A 146 6.27 -15.96 -8.08
CA ARG A 146 5.54 -16.49 -9.24
C ARG A 146 6.47 -16.88 -10.39
N VAL A 147 7.41 -16.01 -10.73
CA VAL A 147 8.39 -16.25 -11.79
C VAL A 147 9.22 -17.48 -11.45
N MET A 148 9.77 -17.57 -10.24
CA MET A 148 10.55 -18.71 -9.78
C MET A 148 9.75 -20.01 -9.77
N SER A 149 8.50 -19.98 -9.25
CA SER A 149 7.63 -21.17 -9.27
C SER A 149 7.42 -21.70 -10.68
N ARG A 150 7.24 -20.81 -11.66
CA ARG A 150 7.00 -21.19 -13.07
C ARG A 150 8.27 -21.65 -13.76
N ILE A 151 9.38 -20.93 -13.62
CA ILE A 151 10.67 -21.36 -14.22
C ILE A 151 11.05 -22.76 -13.72
N LEU A 152 10.91 -23.02 -12.42
CA LEU A 152 11.29 -24.28 -11.79
C LEU A 152 10.17 -25.34 -11.78
N ASN A 153 8.98 -25.01 -12.24
CA ASN A 153 7.77 -25.84 -12.07
C ASN A 153 7.53 -26.30 -10.64
N ASP A 154 7.71 -25.37 -9.68
CA ASP A 154 7.62 -25.69 -8.25
C ASP A 154 6.20 -25.50 -7.72
N HIS A 155 5.54 -26.60 -7.38
CA HIS A 155 4.18 -26.64 -6.84
C HIS A 155 4.09 -26.46 -5.33
N SER A 156 5.18 -26.08 -4.67
CA SER A 156 5.14 -25.73 -3.24
C SER A 156 4.34 -24.45 -3.01
N CYS A 157 3.58 -24.40 -1.91
CA CYS A 157 2.82 -23.20 -1.56
C CYS A 157 3.76 -22.02 -1.26
N VAL A 158 3.73 -20.96 -2.09
CA VAL A 158 4.64 -19.82 -1.98
C VAL A 158 4.40 -18.94 -0.75
N ASP A 159 3.25 -19.10 -0.08
CA ASP A 159 2.94 -18.37 1.14
C ASP A 159 3.67 -18.95 2.37
N LEU A 160 4.30 -20.12 2.24
CA LEU A 160 5.10 -20.73 3.30
C LEU A 160 6.48 -20.07 3.41
N PRO A 161 6.90 -19.64 4.61
CA PRO A 161 8.21 -18.98 4.83
C PRO A 161 9.40 -19.81 4.30
N LYS A 162 9.38 -21.13 4.48
CA LYS A 162 10.43 -22.04 3.99
C LYS A 162 10.59 -22.03 2.45
N VAL A 163 9.50 -21.84 1.70
CA VAL A 163 9.55 -21.79 0.24
C VAL A 163 10.17 -20.47 -0.21
N LYS A 164 9.77 -19.37 0.43
CA LYS A 164 10.34 -18.06 0.19
C LYS A 164 11.84 -18.02 0.50
N GLN A 165 12.24 -18.60 1.62
CA GLN A 165 13.66 -18.73 1.99
C GLN A 165 14.44 -19.54 0.96
N ARG A 166 13.94 -20.71 0.54
CA ARG A 166 14.58 -21.54 -0.49
C ARG A 166 14.79 -20.79 -1.80
N PHE A 167 13.77 -20.05 -2.29
CA PHE A 167 13.92 -19.25 -3.52
C PHE A 167 14.92 -18.12 -3.33
N THR A 168 14.99 -17.51 -2.15
CA THR A 168 16.01 -16.51 -1.85
C THR A 168 17.39 -17.11 -1.91
N GLU A 169 17.63 -18.27 -1.29
CA GLU A 169 18.91 -18.99 -1.30
C GLU A 169 19.30 -19.40 -2.73
N GLN A 170 18.38 -19.95 -3.51
CA GLN A 170 18.63 -20.32 -4.91
C GLN A 170 19.03 -19.10 -5.76
N LEU A 171 18.32 -17.97 -5.62
CA LEU A 171 18.67 -16.74 -6.34
C LEU A 171 20.02 -16.21 -5.91
N THR A 172 20.34 -16.25 -4.61
CA THR A 172 21.65 -15.80 -4.09
C THR A 172 22.81 -16.51 -4.78
N THR A 173 22.68 -17.81 -5.09
CA THR A 173 23.75 -18.58 -5.76
C THR A 173 24.02 -18.17 -7.21
N VAL A 174 23.08 -17.49 -7.85
CA VAL A 174 23.15 -17.10 -9.28
C VAL A 174 23.11 -15.58 -9.48
N TYR A 175 23.17 -14.81 -8.40
CA TYR A 175 23.14 -13.36 -8.48
C TYR A 175 24.44 -12.84 -9.13
N PRO A 176 24.37 -12.05 -10.22
CA PRO A 176 25.54 -11.70 -11.03
C PRO A 176 26.31 -10.53 -10.40
N ALA A 177 27.60 -10.69 -10.19
CA ALA A 177 28.46 -9.65 -9.66
C ALA A 177 28.41 -8.37 -10.53
N GLY A 178 28.24 -7.20 -9.87
CA GLY A 178 28.16 -5.90 -10.54
C GLY A 178 26.85 -5.63 -11.31
N ARG A 179 25.85 -6.51 -11.20
CA ARG A 179 24.53 -6.35 -11.84
C ARG A 179 23.37 -6.78 -10.94
N TYR A 180 23.56 -6.69 -9.61
CA TYR A 180 22.60 -7.16 -8.62
C TYR A 180 21.28 -6.37 -8.68
N GLY A 181 21.37 -5.05 -8.71
CA GLY A 181 20.19 -4.18 -8.82
C GLY A 181 19.46 -4.37 -10.14
N MET A 182 20.19 -4.59 -11.24
CA MET A 182 19.59 -4.86 -12.55
C MET A 182 18.77 -6.16 -12.52
N LEU A 183 19.31 -7.24 -11.96
CA LEU A 183 18.58 -8.52 -11.87
C LEU A 183 17.35 -8.40 -10.96
N THR A 184 17.47 -7.73 -9.82
CA THR A 184 16.33 -7.45 -8.94
C THR A 184 15.19 -6.81 -9.72
N GLN A 185 15.50 -5.73 -10.44
CA GLN A 185 14.48 -5.02 -11.23
C GLN A 185 13.97 -5.83 -12.41
N ALA A 186 14.83 -6.61 -13.09
CA ALA A 186 14.44 -7.48 -14.21
C ALA A 186 13.42 -8.56 -13.80
N LEU A 187 13.62 -9.21 -12.67
CA LEU A 187 12.69 -10.20 -12.13
C LEU A 187 11.34 -9.58 -11.76
N MET A 188 11.34 -8.41 -11.13
CA MET A 188 10.12 -7.67 -10.83
C MET A 188 9.39 -7.26 -12.11
N GLU A 189 10.12 -6.74 -13.10
CA GLU A 189 9.55 -6.28 -14.36
C GLU A 189 8.94 -7.43 -15.16
N LEU A 190 9.65 -8.56 -15.28
CA LEU A 190 9.13 -9.76 -15.93
C LEU A 190 7.80 -10.20 -15.27
N GLY A 191 7.77 -10.24 -13.95
CA GLY A 191 6.57 -10.57 -13.20
C GLY A 191 5.42 -9.60 -13.42
N ALA A 192 5.72 -8.30 -13.51
CA ALA A 192 4.71 -7.26 -13.64
C ALA A 192 4.14 -7.13 -15.07
N THR A 193 4.93 -7.43 -16.11
CA THR A 193 4.57 -7.12 -17.51
C THR A 193 4.35 -8.34 -18.39
N VAL A 194 5.05 -9.43 -18.16
CA VAL A 194 5.04 -10.63 -18.99
C VAL A 194 4.45 -11.82 -18.25
N CYS A 195 5.07 -12.23 -17.15
CA CYS A 195 4.66 -13.37 -16.33
C CYS A 195 3.59 -12.96 -15.32
N VAL A 196 2.46 -12.42 -15.80
CA VAL A 196 1.41 -11.77 -15.00
C VAL A 196 0.64 -12.75 -14.10
N PRO A 197 0.02 -12.25 -12.97
CA PRO A 197 -0.70 -13.09 -12.01
C PRO A 197 -2.13 -13.44 -12.45
N ASN A 198 -2.75 -12.58 -13.25
CA ASN A 198 -4.15 -12.70 -13.66
C ASN A 198 -4.25 -12.75 -15.17
N GLY A 199 -5.09 -13.65 -15.70
CA GLY A 199 -5.18 -13.93 -17.11
C GLY A 199 -4.00 -14.79 -17.62
N ALA A 200 -3.94 -14.99 -18.95
CA ALA A 200 -2.87 -15.75 -19.58
C ALA A 200 -1.55 -14.97 -19.56
N PRO A 201 -0.46 -15.52 -19.04
CA PRO A 201 0.86 -14.90 -19.15
C PRO A 201 1.29 -14.78 -20.61
N ARG A 202 2.09 -13.75 -20.91
CA ARG A 202 2.59 -13.48 -22.27
C ARG A 202 3.84 -14.32 -22.56
N CYS A 203 3.69 -15.65 -22.59
CA CYS A 203 4.82 -16.57 -22.73
C CYS A 203 5.57 -16.38 -24.06
N ASP A 204 4.90 -15.94 -25.12
CA ASP A 204 5.53 -15.68 -26.42
C ASP A 204 6.50 -14.50 -26.41
N ALA A 205 6.30 -13.55 -25.48
CA ALA A 205 7.21 -12.41 -25.25
C ALA A 205 8.19 -12.65 -24.10
N CYS A 206 8.23 -13.85 -23.51
CA CYS A 206 9.04 -14.13 -22.35
C CYS A 206 10.49 -14.47 -22.73
N PRO A 207 11.50 -13.75 -22.19
CA PRO A 207 12.91 -14.02 -22.53
C PRO A 207 13.40 -15.40 -22.07
N VAL A 208 12.74 -15.99 -21.07
CA VAL A 208 13.08 -17.29 -20.49
C VAL A 208 12.11 -18.40 -20.86
N ARG A 209 11.29 -18.20 -21.91
CA ARG A 209 10.26 -19.17 -22.34
C ARG A 209 10.84 -20.58 -22.51
N GLU A 210 11.95 -20.72 -23.24
CA GLU A 210 12.58 -21.98 -23.56
C GLU A 210 13.19 -22.69 -22.35
N LEU A 211 13.46 -21.94 -21.28
CA LEU A 211 14.00 -22.45 -20.01
C LEU A 211 12.90 -22.71 -18.98
N CYS A 212 11.66 -22.29 -19.25
CA CYS A 212 10.56 -22.36 -18.31
C CYS A 212 9.94 -23.75 -18.27
N ILE A 213 10.22 -24.54 -17.23
CA ILE A 213 9.71 -25.91 -17.09
C ILE A 213 8.17 -25.93 -17.02
N ALA A 214 7.54 -24.94 -16.37
CA ALA A 214 6.08 -24.86 -16.33
C ALA A 214 5.46 -24.60 -17.71
N HIS A 215 6.17 -23.87 -18.59
CA HIS A 215 5.72 -23.67 -19.96
C HIS A 215 5.83 -24.97 -20.77
N GLU A 216 6.96 -25.67 -20.69
CA GLU A 216 7.18 -26.96 -21.33
C GLU A 216 6.11 -27.99 -20.89
N GLN A 217 5.79 -28.03 -19.59
CA GLN A 217 4.83 -28.97 -19.00
C GLN A 217 3.37 -28.48 -19.03
N GLN A 218 3.10 -27.29 -19.57
CA GLN A 218 1.75 -26.71 -19.67
C GLN A 218 1.07 -26.50 -18.29
N THR A 219 1.85 -26.20 -17.23
CA THR A 219 1.37 -26.01 -15.86
C THR A 219 1.38 -24.55 -15.40
N VAL A 220 1.66 -23.60 -16.29
CA VAL A 220 1.85 -22.17 -16.00
C VAL A 220 0.66 -21.57 -15.22
N GLU A 221 -0.57 -21.96 -15.58
CA GLU A 221 -1.79 -21.44 -14.94
C GLU A 221 -2.02 -22.01 -13.54
N GLN A 222 -1.44 -23.17 -13.23
CA GLN A 222 -1.51 -23.80 -11.90
C GLN A 222 -0.56 -23.14 -10.89
N LEU A 223 0.38 -22.30 -11.35
CA LEU A 223 1.45 -21.73 -10.55
C LEU A 223 1.38 -20.20 -10.46
N PRO A 224 1.70 -19.62 -9.32
CA PRO A 224 2.16 -20.26 -8.08
C PRO A 224 1.01 -20.86 -7.27
N VAL A 225 1.27 -21.92 -6.54
CA VAL A 225 0.31 -22.46 -5.55
C VAL A 225 0.26 -21.53 -4.33
N ARG A 226 -0.95 -21.14 -3.95
CA ARG A 226 -1.20 -20.25 -2.80
C ARG A 226 -2.13 -20.89 -1.77
N ALA A 227 -2.00 -20.46 -0.53
CA ALA A 227 -2.93 -20.84 0.52
C ALA A 227 -4.36 -20.31 0.23
N LYS A 228 -5.37 -21.05 0.63
CA LYS A 228 -6.77 -20.60 0.52
C LYS A 228 -6.97 -19.35 1.37
N LYS A 229 -7.56 -18.32 0.77
CA LYS A 229 -7.90 -17.08 1.49
C LYS A 229 -8.97 -17.35 2.53
N LYS A 230 -8.79 -16.84 3.74
CA LYS A 230 -9.84 -16.84 4.77
C LYS A 230 -10.99 -15.92 4.34
N LYS A 231 -12.21 -16.29 4.69
CA LYS A 231 -13.39 -15.41 4.50
C LYS A 231 -13.22 -14.15 5.33
N ARG A 232 -13.66 -13.00 4.79
CA ARG A 232 -13.70 -11.74 5.53
C ARG A 232 -14.80 -11.78 6.58
N ARG A 233 -14.58 -11.09 7.69
CA ARG A 233 -15.63 -10.81 8.67
C ARG A 233 -16.45 -9.62 8.16
N ILE A 234 -17.77 -9.76 8.15
CA ILE A 234 -18.69 -8.68 7.83
C ILE A 234 -19.00 -7.93 9.13
N GLU A 235 -18.90 -6.62 9.09
CA GLU A 235 -19.28 -5.70 10.16
C GLU A 235 -20.26 -4.67 9.62
N HIS A 236 -21.37 -4.48 10.35
CA HIS A 236 -22.33 -3.43 10.06
C HIS A 236 -22.01 -2.18 10.85
N ARG A 237 -22.19 -1.00 10.21
CA ARG A 237 -21.95 0.29 10.83
C ARG A 237 -23.00 1.30 10.41
N THR A 238 -23.35 2.20 11.32
CA THR A 238 -24.09 3.40 10.99
C THR A 238 -23.12 4.59 11.02
N VAL A 239 -23.06 5.34 9.94
CA VAL A 239 -22.27 6.56 9.79
C VAL A 239 -23.20 7.76 9.86
N PHE A 240 -22.80 8.79 10.58
CA PHE A 240 -23.57 10.01 10.73
C PHE A 240 -22.81 11.18 10.09
N VAL A 241 -23.43 11.84 9.14
CA VAL A 241 -22.98 13.11 8.60
C VAL A 241 -23.86 14.20 9.21
N PHE A 242 -23.36 14.85 10.24
CA PHE A 242 -24.00 16.00 10.87
C PHE A 242 -23.50 17.28 10.23
N LEU A 243 -24.40 18.07 9.67
CA LEU A 243 -24.13 19.33 8.99
C LEU A 243 -24.74 20.49 9.80
N CYS A 244 -23.94 21.47 10.19
CA CYS A 244 -24.40 22.66 10.90
C CYS A 244 -23.75 23.90 10.26
N GLY A 245 -24.57 24.77 9.64
CA GLY A 245 -24.08 25.84 8.80
C GLY A 245 -23.28 25.29 7.61
N ASP A 246 -22.07 25.79 7.42
CA ASP A 246 -21.12 25.42 6.36
C ASP A 246 -20.11 24.34 6.80
N ALA A 247 -20.34 23.68 7.91
CA ALA A 247 -19.41 22.69 8.47
C ALA A 247 -20.07 21.32 8.72
N ALA A 248 -19.26 20.27 8.61
CA ALA A 248 -19.61 18.88 8.95
C ALA A 248 -18.81 18.39 10.16
N ALA A 249 -19.46 17.59 11.00
CA ALA A 249 -18.83 16.99 12.18
C ALA A 249 -17.86 15.88 11.76
N VAL A 250 -16.63 15.94 12.27
CA VAL A 250 -15.65 14.87 12.21
C VAL A 250 -15.05 14.62 13.59
N ARG A 251 -14.51 13.42 13.80
CA ARG A 251 -13.75 13.09 15.01
C ARG A 251 -12.49 12.32 14.67
N LYS A 252 -11.47 12.45 15.51
CA LYS A 252 -10.25 11.66 15.40
C LYS A 252 -10.46 10.30 16.04
N ARG A 253 -10.07 9.25 15.34
CA ARG A 253 -10.09 7.87 15.86
C ARG A 253 -9.01 7.69 16.92
N GLU A 254 -9.22 6.73 17.80
CA GLU A 254 -8.21 6.33 18.78
C GLU A 254 -6.90 5.91 18.10
N ASP A 255 -5.79 6.00 18.83
CA ASP A 255 -4.44 5.66 18.34
C ASP A 255 -4.20 4.14 18.20
N LYS A 256 -5.25 3.32 18.40
CA LYS A 256 -5.21 1.87 18.28
C LYS A 256 -6.35 1.34 17.41
N GLY A 257 -6.12 0.17 16.82
CA GLY A 257 -7.13 -0.52 16.01
C GLY A 257 -7.11 -0.17 14.52
N LEU A 258 -8.19 -0.52 13.84
CA LEU A 258 -8.33 -0.28 12.40
C LEU A 258 -8.48 1.23 12.13
N LEU A 259 -7.69 1.77 11.20
CA LEU A 259 -7.67 3.19 10.83
C LEU A 259 -7.28 4.13 11.99
N ALA A 260 -6.45 3.65 12.94
CA ALA A 260 -6.01 4.39 14.12
C ALA A 260 -5.48 5.79 13.79
N GLY A 261 -5.85 6.80 14.59
CA GLY A 261 -5.40 8.18 14.50
C GLY A 261 -5.83 8.94 13.24
N LEU A 262 -6.66 8.35 12.38
CA LEU A 262 -7.25 9.04 11.22
C LEU A 262 -8.56 9.73 11.62
N TRP A 263 -9.03 10.62 10.78
CA TRP A 263 -10.30 11.28 10.94
C TRP A 263 -11.45 10.46 10.36
N GLU A 264 -12.64 10.58 10.94
CA GLU A 264 -13.84 9.89 10.48
C GLU A 264 -15.08 10.74 10.67
N PHE A 265 -16.12 10.49 9.88
CA PHE A 265 -17.45 10.89 10.27
C PHE A 265 -17.89 10.07 11.50
N PRO A 266 -18.60 10.67 12.46
CA PRO A 266 -19.13 9.95 13.61
C PRO A 266 -19.82 8.66 13.19
N ASN A 267 -19.60 7.56 13.92
CA ASN A 267 -20.21 6.28 13.57
C ASN A 267 -20.35 5.33 14.75
N LEU A 268 -21.28 4.39 14.63
CA LEU A 268 -21.52 3.31 15.59
C LEU A 268 -21.23 1.95 14.95
N PRO A 269 -20.76 0.94 15.74
CA PRO A 269 -20.41 -0.39 15.24
C PRO A 269 -21.62 -1.34 15.09
N HIS A 270 -22.78 -0.81 14.77
CA HIS A 270 -24.03 -1.54 14.52
C HIS A 270 -24.95 -0.73 13.60
N THR A 271 -26.00 -1.35 13.11
CA THR A 271 -27.05 -0.68 12.33
C THR A 271 -28.03 0.01 13.26
N CYS A 272 -28.37 1.26 12.96
CA CYS A 272 -29.42 2.04 13.62
C CYS A 272 -30.56 2.34 12.64
N THR A 273 -31.78 2.49 13.18
CA THR A 273 -32.90 3.09 12.44
C THR A 273 -32.71 4.62 12.37
N PRO A 274 -33.45 5.34 11.49
CA PRO A 274 -33.40 6.80 11.47
C PRO A 274 -33.75 7.45 12.82
N GLU A 275 -34.71 6.87 13.56
CA GLU A 275 -35.16 7.36 14.87
C GLU A 275 -34.04 7.19 15.92
N GLU A 276 -33.39 6.04 15.95
CA GLU A 276 -32.21 5.80 16.82
C GLU A 276 -31.05 6.73 16.47
N ALA A 277 -30.86 7.02 15.18
CA ALA A 277 -29.84 7.93 14.71
C ALA A 277 -30.10 9.39 15.16
N ILE A 278 -31.36 9.83 15.12
CA ILE A 278 -31.77 11.13 15.64
C ILE A 278 -31.55 11.20 17.16
N ALA A 279 -32.01 10.16 17.90
CA ALA A 279 -31.84 10.10 19.35
C ALA A 279 -30.36 10.17 19.75
N TRP A 280 -29.48 9.47 19.00
CA TRP A 280 -28.05 9.57 19.23
C TRP A 280 -27.48 10.98 18.94
N GLY A 281 -27.97 11.66 17.91
CA GLY A 281 -27.62 13.04 17.61
C GLY A 281 -28.04 14.00 18.71
N GLU A 282 -29.21 13.81 19.33
CA GLU A 282 -29.65 14.56 20.51
C GLU A 282 -28.73 14.31 21.71
N GLU A 283 -28.37 13.06 21.99
CA GLU A 283 -27.42 12.71 23.04
C GLU A 283 -26.05 13.36 22.84
N MET A 284 -25.60 13.45 21.58
CA MET A 284 -24.35 14.11 21.22
C MET A 284 -24.43 15.64 21.21
N GLY A 285 -25.61 16.22 21.44
CA GLY A 285 -25.83 17.66 21.52
C GLY A 285 -25.79 18.41 20.17
N VAL A 286 -25.98 17.71 19.06
CA VAL A 286 -26.02 18.36 17.72
C VAL A 286 -27.44 18.74 17.29
N HIS A 287 -28.47 18.19 17.90
CA HIS A 287 -29.89 18.44 17.66
C HIS A 287 -30.26 18.35 16.19
N PRO A 288 -30.43 17.13 15.61
CA PRO A 288 -30.83 16.94 14.24
C PRO A 288 -32.22 17.52 13.95
N THR A 289 -32.34 18.41 12.98
CA THR A 289 -33.60 19.06 12.61
C THR A 289 -34.24 18.47 11.35
N ALA A 290 -33.46 17.87 10.48
CA ALA A 290 -33.92 17.23 9.26
C ALA A 290 -32.99 16.09 8.84
N LEU A 291 -33.56 14.96 8.44
CA LEU A 291 -32.87 13.91 7.69
C LEU A 291 -32.89 14.33 6.20
N LEU A 292 -31.72 14.63 5.65
CA LEU A 292 -31.58 15.10 4.27
C LEU A 292 -31.57 13.93 3.28
N GLN A 293 -30.83 12.88 3.62
CA GLN A 293 -30.74 11.67 2.80
C GLN A 293 -30.16 10.51 3.61
N SER A 294 -30.31 9.28 3.09
CA SER A 294 -29.62 8.10 3.57
C SER A 294 -28.97 7.33 2.42
N GLN A 295 -27.85 6.68 2.69
CA GLN A 295 -27.11 5.92 1.68
C GLN A 295 -26.50 4.66 2.28
N GLU A 296 -26.42 3.61 1.47
CA GLU A 296 -25.68 2.40 1.82
C GLU A 296 -24.38 2.34 1.01
N ARG A 297 -23.30 1.96 1.66
CA ARG A 297 -21.98 1.76 1.04
C ARG A 297 -21.30 0.53 1.64
N VAL A 298 -20.51 -0.15 0.82
CA VAL A 298 -19.67 -1.26 1.27
C VAL A 298 -18.21 -0.88 1.07
N HIS A 299 -17.40 -1.07 2.10
CA HIS A 299 -15.95 -0.92 2.01
C HIS A 299 -15.24 -2.20 2.42
N ILE A 300 -14.30 -2.64 1.57
CA ILE A 300 -13.61 -3.92 1.72
C ILE A 300 -12.17 -3.68 2.17
N PHE A 301 -11.85 -4.12 3.39
CA PHE A 301 -10.49 -4.23 3.89
C PHE A 301 -9.93 -5.65 3.63
N THR A 302 -8.70 -5.90 4.03
CA THR A 302 -8.06 -7.21 3.82
C THR A 302 -8.80 -8.35 4.52
N HIS A 303 -9.26 -8.14 5.77
CA HIS A 303 -9.84 -9.17 6.63
C HIS A 303 -11.27 -8.86 7.09
N ILE A 304 -11.75 -7.65 6.82
CA ILE A 304 -13.04 -7.13 7.27
C ILE A 304 -13.73 -6.49 6.07
N GLU A 305 -15.05 -6.55 6.07
CA GLU A 305 -15.91 -5.87 5.12
C GLU A 305 -16.93 -5.06 5.90
N TRP A 306 -16.95 -3.74 5.72
CA TRP A 306 -17.92 -2.86 6.35
C TRP A 306 -19.10 -2.63 5.44
N HIS A 307 -20.29 -2.99 5.94
CA HIS A 307 -21.57 -2.60 5.39
C HIS A 307 -22.06 -1.40 6.18
N MET A 308 -22.14 -0.25 5.52
CA MET A 308 -22.36 1.04 6.18
C MET A 308 -23.67 1.64 5.71
N THR A 309 -24.57 1.95 6.64
CA THR A 309 -25.72 2.84 6.43
C THR A 309 -25.31 4.24 6.90
N CYS A 310 -25.40 5.24 6.03
CA CYS A 310 -25.06 6.61 6.34
C CYS A 310 -26.32 7.47 6.35
N TYR A 311 -26.51 8.24 7.43
CA TYR A 311 -27.57 9.24 7.54
C TYR A 311 -26.97 10.63 7.53
N PHE A 312 -27.52 11.53 6.68
CA PHE A 312 -27.10 12.92 6.56
C PHE A 312 -28.17 13.79 7.21
N PHE A 313 -27.76 14.51 8.26
CA PHE A 313 -28.65 15.35 9.03
C PHE A 313 -28.25 16.82 8.95
N ARG A 314 -29.24 17.69 8.84
CA ARG A 314 -29.10 19.10 9.20
C ARG A 314 -29.23 19.21 10.72
N CYS A 315 -28.30 19.93 11.36
CA CYS A 315 -28.26 20.07 12.82
C CYS A 315 -28.35 21.53 13.24
N LEU A 316 -28.82 21.75 14.44
CA LEU A 316 -29.03 23.12 14.99
C LEU A 316 -27.74 23.66 15.64
N HIS A 317 -26.96 22.81 16.27
CA HIS A 317 -25.81 23.20 17.07
C HIS A 317 -24.53 22.44 16.68
N GLN A 318 -23.39 23.12 16.81
CA GLN A 318 -22.06 22.51 16.78
C GLN A 318 -21.69 22.08 18.20
N SER A 319 -21.74 20.77 18.45
CA SER A 319 -21.35 20.20 19.76
C SER A 319 -19.84 20.16 19.92
N ASP A 320 -19.34 20.40 21.13
CA ASP A 320 -17.91 20.30 21.51
C ASP A 320 -17.37 18.85 21.43
N GLY A 321 -18.24 17.85 21.31
CA GLY A 321 -17.87 16.44 21.12
C GLY A 321 -17.27 16.12 19.76
N PHE A 322 -17.32 17.06 18.80
CA PHE A 322 -16.82 16.91 17.44
C PHE A 322 -15.96 18.10 17.03
N VAL A 323 -15.10 17.88 16.04
CA VAL A 323 -14.48 18.95 15.28
C VAL A 323 -15.37 19.26 14.08
N TRP A 324 -15.65 20.54 13.87
CA TRP A 324 -16.49 20.99 12.76
C TRP A 324 -15.61 21.51 11.64
N ALA A 325 -15.69 20.87 10.49
CA ALA A 325 -14.83 21.11 9.34
C ALA A 325 -15.65 21.61 8.16
N ASP A 326 -15.25 22.73 7.59
CA ASP A 326 -15.75 23.20 6.30
C ASP A 326 -15.26 22.37 5.12
N ALA A 327 -15.71 22.68 3.93
CA ALA A 327 -15.37 21.95 2.71
C ALA A 327 -13.84 21.93 2.43
N ASP A 328 -13.15 23.03 2.68
CA ASP A 328 -11.71 23.18 2.44
C ASP A 328 -10.91 22.34 3.45
N ALA A 329 -11.29 22.40 4.72
CA ALA A 329 -10.66 21.60 5.78
C ALA A 329 -10.86 20.09 5.57
N LEU A 330 -12.05 19.65 5.15
CA LEU A 330 -12.32 18.24 4.81
C LEU A 330 -11.44 17.76 3.66
N GLN A 331 -11.18 18.60 2.67
CA GLN A 331 -10.35 18.26 1.51
C GLN A 331 -8.85 18.41 1.81
N GLY A 332 -8.45 19.45 2.53
CA GLY A 332 -7.05 19.87 2.71
C GLY A 332 -6.38 19.43 4.01
N GLN A 333 -7.12 19.41 5.12
CA GLN A 333 -6.55 19.25 6.46
C GLN A 333 -6.79 17.87 7.06
N TYR A 334 -8.02 17.38 7.07
CA TYR A 334 -8.37 16.14 7.75
C TYR A 334 -8.18 14.92 6.86
N SER A 335 -7.36 13.94 7.30
CA SER A 335 -7.12 12.69 6.57
C SER A 335 -8.26 11.71 6.79
N LEU A 336 -9.20 11.67 5.85
CA LEU A 336 -10.31 10.73 5.84
C LEU A 336 -9.90 9.44 5.12
N PRO A 337 -9.96 8.25 5.75
CA PRO A 337 -9.71 7.01 5.05
C PRO A 337 -10.77 6.72 3.99
N THR A 338 -10.39 5.93 2.99
CA THR A 338 -11.24 5.61 1.83
C THR A 338 -12.65 5.16 2.21
N ALA A 339 -12.82 4.44 3.34
CA ALA A 339 -14.13 4.01 3.82
C ALA A 339 -15.09 5.18 4.08
N PHE A 340 -14.60 6.28 4.65
CA PHE A 340 -15.41 7.47 4.92
C PHE A 340 -15.43 8.45 3.74
N ARG A 341 -14.39 8.46 2.92
CA ARG A 341 -14.36 9.25 1.68
C ARG A 341 -15.44 8.85 0.67
N LEU A 342 -16.04 7.68 0.82
CA LEU A 342 -17.19 7.27 -0.01
C LEU A 342 -18.38 8.23 0.15
N PHE A 343 -18.48 8.93 1.27
CA PHE A 343 -19.55 9.89 1.56
C PHE A 343 -19.14 11.35 1.30
N LEU A 344 -17.84 11.62 1.14
CA LEU A 344 -17.32 12.99 1.02
C LEU A 344 -17.90 13.79 -0.16
N PRO A 345 -18.12 13.24 -1.37
CA PRO A 345 -18.75 13.99 -2.45
C PRO A 345 -20.13 14.53 -2.07
N ASP A 346 -20.97 13.71 -1.45
CA ASP A 346 -22.31 14.11 -1.01
C ASP A 346 -22.25 15.16 0.11
N VAL A 347 -21.28 15.03 1.04
CA VAL A 347 -21.04 16.03 2.10
C VAL A 347 -20.69 17.38 1.50
N LEU A 348 -19.75 17.42 0.54
CA LEU A 348 -19.32 18.67 -0.11
C LEU A 348 -20.46 19.31 -0.91
N GLU A 349 -21.29 18.52 -1.58
CA GLU A 349 -22.47 19.01 -2.28
C GLU A 349 -23.45 19.67 -1.32
N LEU A 350 -23.77 19.02 -0.18
CA LEU A 350 -24.70 19.54 0.81
C LEU A 350 -24.18 20.78 1.56
N LEU A 351 -22.85 20.87 1.78
CA LEU A 351 -22.23 22.07 2.36
C LEU A 351 -22.31 23.26 1.39
N ASN A 352 -22.09 23.03 0.10
CA ASN A 352 -22.19 24.08 -0.93
C ASN A 352 -23.63 24.57 -1.18
N GLN A 353 -24.64 23.80 -0.80
CA GLN A 353 -26.06 24.15 -0.89
C GLN A 353 -26.60 24.84 0.38
N ALA A 354 -25.76 24.96 1.41
CA ALA A 354 -26.15 25.67 2.63
C ALA A 354 -26.29 27.17 2.30
N PRO A 355 -27.39 27.81 2.75
CA PRO A 355 -27.67 29.24 2.46
C PRO A 355 -26.70 30.17 3.17
#